data_622e9bebad4e56e4a0c5685da249b0ce
#
_entry.id   622e9bebad4e56e4a0c5685da249b0ce
#
_cell.length_a   1.000
_cell.length_b   1.000
_cell.length_c   1.000
_cell.angle_alpha   90.00
_cell.angle_beta   90.00
_cell.angle_gamma   90.00
#
_symmetry.space_group_name_H-M   'P 1'
#
loop_
_entity.id
_entity.type
_entity.pdbx_description
1 polymer ?
#
loop_
_entity_poly.entity_id
_entity_poly.type
_entity_poly.pdbx_seq_one_letter_code
_entity_poly.pdbx_strand_id
1 'polypeptide(L)'
;RSKELVLKKVEEKSRADIAHIVRKYEEEAKREAKKKANYILAQATSRFAGEFAAERLINVVDIKNDELKGRIIGKEGRNIKTLEMVLGVDIIIDDTPHAIVLSSFNLYRRAIATRVIELLVEDGRIQPARIEEIHQKVCEEFEASILEEGENILIDLGITKVHPEIVKLIGKMKFRASYGQNALAHSLEVAHLAGIIAAE
;
A
#
# COMPACT_ATOMS: atom_id res chain seq x y z
N ARG A 1 -19.23 -54.28 -12.93
CA ARG A 1 -18.29 -53.50 -13.78
C ARG A 1 -18.71 -52.01 -13.93
N SER A 2 -19.97 -51.70 -14.31
CA SER A 2 -20.41 -50.31 -14.52
C SER A 2 -20.50 -49.50 -13.21
N LYS A 3 -20.95 -50.09 -12.12
CA LYS A 3 -21.11 -49.47 -10.80
C LYS A 3 -19.75 -49.15 -10.13
N GLU A 4 -18.76 -49.99 -10.30
CA GLU A 4 -17.40 -49.79 -9.80
C GLU A 4 -16.69 -48.67 -10.54
N LEU A 5 -16.88 -48.51 -11.84
CA LEU A 5 -16.34 -47.42 -12.64
C LEU A 5 -16.93 -46.07 -12.25
N VAL A 6 -18.21 -46.00 -11.92
CA VAL A 6 -18.86 -44.80 -11.43
C VAL A 6 -18.36 -44.40 -10.04
N LEU A 7 -18.25 -45.36 -9.14
CA LEU A 7 -17.71 -45.13 -7.79
C LEU A 7 -16.27 -44.59 -7.85
N LYS A 8 -15.42 -45.19 -8.69
CA LYS A 8 -14.03 -44.77 -8.86
C LYS A 8 -13.92 -43.33 -9.40
N LYS A 9 -14.77 -42.99 -10.39
CA LYS A 9 -14.82 -41.60 -10.92
C LYS A 9 -15.31 -40.59 -9.88
N VAL A 10 -16.27 -40.95 -9.04
CA VAL A 10 -16.76 -40.09 -7.96
C VAL A 10 -15.68 -39.90 -6.89
N GLU A 11 -14.96 -40.96 -6.52
CA GLU A 11 -13.82 -40.85 -5.58
C GLU A 11 -12.71 -39.98 -6.10
N GLU A 12 -12.30 -40.14 -7.38
CA GLU A 12 -11.26 -39.33 -8.00
C GLU A 12 -11.67 -37.86 -8.05
N LYS A 13 -12.92 -37.55 -8.42
CA LYS A 13 -13.47 -36.19 -8.45
C LYS A 13 -13.52 -35.59 -7.03
N SER A 14 -14.01 -36.35 -6.05
CA SER A 14 -14.07 -35.89 -4.66
C SER A 14 -12.68 -35.61 -4.08
N ARG A 15 -11.68 -36.44 -4.40
CA ARG A 15 -10.28 -36.19 -4.00
C ARG A 15 -9.71 -34.92 -4.64
N ALA A 16 -10.00 -34.68 -5.90
CA ALA A 16 -9.57 -33.45 -6.59
C ALA A 16 -10.22 -32.19 -6.00
N ASP A 17 -11.53 -32.25 -5.72
CA ASP A 17 -12.27 -31.16 -5.10
C ASP A 17 -11.77 -30.86 -3.68
N ILE A 18 -11.51 -31.90 -2.88
CA ILE A 18 -10.92 -31.76 -1.54
C ILE A 18 -9.51 -31.15 -1.62
N ALA A 19 -8.67 -31.62 -2.54
CA ALA A 19 -7.32 -31.07 -2.72
C ALA A 19 -7.34 -29.60 -3.12
N HIS A 20 -8.29 -29.20 -3.96
CA HIS A 20 -8.48 -27.79 -4.34
C HIS A 20 -8.91 -26.92 -3.15
N ILE A 21 -9.86 -27.42 -2.34
CA ILE A 21 -10.33 -26.73 -1.15
C ILE A 21 -9.20 -26.57 -0.13
N VAL A 22 -8.44 -27.66 0.12
CA VAL A 22 -7.30 -27.64 1.06
C VAL A 22 -6.24 -26.61 0.60
N ARG A 23 -5.85 -26.63 -0.66
CA ARG A 23 -4.89 -25.64 -1.21
C ARG A 23 -5.38 -24.21 -1.03
N LYS A 24 -6.65 -23.95 -1.33
CA LYS A 24 -7.24 -22.61 -1.14
C LYS A 24 -7.13 -22.13 0.31
N TYR A 25 -7.46 -23.00 1.26
CA TYR A 25 -7.36 -22.66 2.69
C TYR A 25 -5.90 -22.52 3.15
N GLU A 26 -4.98 -23.34 2.64
CA GLU A 26 -3.55 -23.21 2.93
C GLU A 26 -2.98 -21.89 2.41
N GLU A 27 -3.34 -21.47 1.20
CA GLU A 27 -2.91 -20.19 0.63
C GLU A 27 -3.49 -19.01 1.41
N GLU A 28 -4.75 -19.09 1.79
CA GLU A 28 -5.42 -18.09 2.61
C GLU A 28 -4.78 -17.96 4.00
N ALA A 29 -4.50 -19.10 4.64
CA ALA A 29 -3.82 -19.16 5.93
C ALA A 29 -2.39 -18.61 5.87
N LYS A 30 -1.62 -18.94 4.82
CA LYS A 30 -0.27 -18.40 4.60
C LYS A 30 -0.30 -16.88 4.39
N ARG A 31 -1.29 -16.38 3.66
CA ARG A 31 -1.46 -14.94 3.44
C ARG A 31 -1.78 -14.20 4.73
N GLU A 32 -2.71 -14.72 5.52
CA GLU A 32 -3.07 -14.15 6.83
C GLU A 32 -1.92 -14.21 7.83
N ALA A 33 -1.20 -15.34 7.87
CA ALA A 33 0.00 -15.48 8.71
C ALA A 33 1.08 -14.46 8.33
N LYS A 34 1.32 -14.24 7.03
CA LYS A 34 2.28 -13.23 6.54
C LYS A 34 1.87 -11.81 6.93
N LYS A 35 0.56 -11.46 6.77
CA LYS A 35 0.03 -10.16 7.23
C LYS A 35 0.29 -9.95 8.72
N LYS A 36 -0.08 -10.93 9.53
CA LYS A 36 0.06 -10.85 10.98
C LYS A 36 1.52 -10.77 11.42
N ALA A 37 2.41 -11.50 10.77
CA ALA A 37 3.85 -11.43 11.00
C ALA A 37 4.40 -10.04 10.65
N ASN A 38 4.04 -9.49 9.49
CA ASN A 38 4.45 -8.15 9.08
C ASN A 38 3.96 -7.07 10.05
N TYR A 39 2.72 -7.19 10.53
CA TYR A 39 2.15 -6.28 11.52
C TYR A 39 2.89 -6.34 12.86
N ILE A 40 3.15 -7.55 13.37
CA ILE A 40 3.90 -7.74 14.61
C ILE A 40 5.32 -7.19 14.49
N LEU A 41 5.99 -7.43 13.36
CA LEU A 41 7.31 -6.87 13.08
C LEU A 41 7.28 -5.35 13.01
N ALA A 42 6.28 -4.77 12.34
CA ALA A 42 6.10 -3.32 12.30
C ALA A 42 5.87 -2.71 13.67
N GLN A 43 5.02 -3.32 14.50
CA GLN A 43 4.82 -2.89 15.89
C GLN A 43 6.07 -3.04 16.76
N ALA A 44 6.77 -4.17 16.64
CA ALA A 44 8.01 -4.41 17.39
C ALA A 44 9.09 -3.40 16.99
N THR A 45 9.26 -3.16 15.68
CA THR A 45 10.21 -2.17 15.16
C THR A 45 9.86 -0.76 15.61
N SER A 46 8.58 -0.39 15.63
CA SER A 46 8.10 0.89 16.13
C SER A 46 8.45 1.12 17.62
N ARG A 47 8.37 0.08 18.42
CA ARG A 47 8.73 0.16 19.85
C ARG A 47 10.23 0.30 20.12
N PHE A 48 11.07 -0.29 19.28
CA PHE A 48 12.52 -0.37 19.50
C PHE A 48 13.34 0.65 18.71
N ALA A 49 12.83 1.15 17.59
CA ALA A 49 13.57 2.05 16.71
C ALA A 49 13.11 3.53 16.75
N GLY A 50 12.18 3.88 17.66
CA GLY A 50 11.62 5.23 17.78
C GLY A 50 10.68 5.60 16.63
N GLU A 51 10.19 6.85 16.63
CA GLU A 51 9.21 7.39 15.67
C GLU A 51 9.60 7.18 14.20
N PHE A 52 10.88 7.07 13.92
CA PHE A 52 11.44 6.93 12.56
C PHE A 52 11.11 5.61 11.85
N ALA A 53 10.89 4.51 12.58
CA ALA A 53 10.63 3.21 11.98
C ALA A 53 9.14 2.95 11.75
N ALA A 54 8.28 3.52 12.58
CA ALA A 54 6.82 3.41 12.43
C ALA A 54 6.32 4.12 11.17
N GLU A 55 6.80 5.33 10.90
CA GLU A 55 6.47 6.09 9.69
C GLU A 55 6.83 5.37 8.38
N ARG A 56 7.73 4.37 8.47
CA ARG A 56 8.24 3.68 7.28
C ARG A 56 7.44 2.48 6.84
N LEU A 57 6.71 1.83 7.73
CA LEU A 57 6.04 0.57 7.46
C LEU A 57 4.52 0.67 7.49
N ILE A 58 3.98 1.59 8.26
CA ILE A 58 2.54 1.73 8.46
C ILE A 58 2.10 3.19 8.37
N ASN A 59 0.88 3.38 7.87
CA ASN A 59 0.09 4.60 8.03
C ASN A 59 -1.17 4.26 8.80
N VAL A 60 -1.60 5.15 9.68
CA VAL A 60 -2.88 5.06 10.36
C VAL A 60 -3.84 6.03 9.71
N VAL A 61 -5.01 5.56 9.32
CA VAL A 61 -6.09 6.39 8.80
C VAL A 61 -7.16 6.49 9.86
N ASP A 62 -7.47 7.70 10.27
CA ASP A 62 -8.53 7.97 11.22
C ASP A 62 -9.91 7.89 10.54
N ILE A 63 -10.82 7.21 11.17
CA ILE A 63 -12.22 7.08 10.73
C ILE A 63 -13.16 7.66 11.76
N LYS A 64 -14.20 8.35 11.28
CA LYS A 64 -15.16 9.04 12.15
C LYS A 64 -16.03 8.09 12.99
N ASN A 65 -16.26 6.89 12.50
CA ASN A 65 -17.15 5.91 13.11
C ASN A 65 -16.68 4.48 12.83
N ASP A 66 -16.68 3.63 13.85
CA ASP A 66 -16.32 2.22 13.73
C ASP A 66 -17.27 1.40 12.83
N GLU A 67 -18.49 1.87 12.59
CA GLU A 67 -19.39 1.27 11.59
C GLU A 67 -18.77 1.26 10.18
N LEU A 68 -17.90 2.23 9.87
CA LEU A 68 -17.19 2.30 8.61
C LEU A 68 -16.21 1.13 8.43
N LYS A 69 -15.69 0.56 9.52
CA LYS A 69 -14.84 -0.66 9.45
C LYS A 69 -15.59 -1.81 8.77
N GLY A 70 -16.84 -2.04 9.21
CA GLY A 70 -17.68 -3.06 8.61
C GLY A 70 -17.96 -2.81 7.12
N ARG A 71 -18.13 -1.54 6.71
CA ARG A 71 -18.34 -1.16 5.31
C ARG A 71 -17.07 -1.31 4.47
N ILE A 72 -15.91 -1.01 5.05
CA ILE A 72 -14.61 -1.20 4.40
C ILE A 72 -14.31 -2.69 4.23
N ILE A 73 -14.65 -3.53 5.19
CA ILE A 73 -14.55 -4.99 5.06
C ILE A 73 -15.54 -5.46 3.98
N GLY A 74 -16.79 -5.01 4.05
CA GLY A 74 -17.87 -5.40 3.15
C GLY A 74 -18.34 -6.84 3.37
N LYS A 75 -19.42 -7.22 2.68
CA LYS A 75 -19.96 -8.57 2.76
C LYS A 75 -18.91 -9.61 2.31
N GLU A 76 -18.65 -10.58 3.18
CA GLU A 76 -17.65 -11.66 2.93
C GLU A 76 -16.23 -11.13 2.62
N GLY A 77 -15.90 -9.92 3.10
CA GLY A 77 -14.61 -9.30 2.86
C GLY A 77 -14.38 -8.83 1.43
N ARG A 78 -15.44 -8.62 0.63
CA ARG A 78 -15.33 -8.23 -0.78
C ARG A 78 -14.59 -6.89 -0.95
N ASN A 79 -14.96 -5.88 -0.19
CA ASN A 79 -14.40 -4.54 -0.36
C ASN A 79 -12.94 -4.50 0.09
N ILE A 80 -12.59 -5.10 1.23
CA ILE A 80 -11.20 -5.10 1.70
C ILE A 80 -10.29 -5.88 0.75
N LYS A 81 -10.75 -7.00 0.16
CA LYS A 81 -9.99 -7.74 -0.84
C LYS A 81 -9.76 -6.90 -2.10
N THR A 82 -10.77 -6.17 -2.56
CA THR A 82 -10.64 -5.26 -3.71
C THR A 82 -9.67 -4.12 -3.38
N LEU A 83 -9.80 -3.49 -2.21
CA LEU A 83 -8.89 -2.44 -1.76
C LEU A 83 -7.43 -2.92 -1.74
N GLU A 84 -7.16 -4.06 -1.10
CA GLU A 84 -5.81 -4.62 -1.04
C GLU A 84 -5.23 -4.95 -2.42
N MET A 85 -6.08 -5.48 -3.31
CA MET A 85 -5.67 -5.82 -4.68
C MET A 85 -5.36 -4.57 -5.52
N VAL A 86 -6.23 -3.55 -5.45
CA VAL A 86 -6.10 -2.32 -6.25
C VAL A 86 -4.98 -1.43 -5.71
N LEU A 87 -4.89 -1.27 -4.39
CA LEU A 87 -3.93 -0.37 -3.76
C LEU A 87 -2.54 -1.01 -3.59
N GLY A 88 -2.45 -2.33 -3.58
CA GLY A 88 -1.20 -3.07 -3.36
C GLY A 88 -0.59 -2.83 -1.98
N VAL A 89 -1.43 -2.67 -0.97
CA VAL A 89 -1.07 -2.54 0.44
C VAL A 89 -1.84 -3.54 1.28
N ASP A 90 -1.34 -3.90 2.46
CA ASP A 90 -2.09 -4.68 3.43
C ASP A 90 -2.93 -3.74 4.30
N ILE A 91 -4.22 -4.08 4.47
CA ILE A 91 -5.16 -3.31 5.29
C ILE A 91 -5.46 -4.11 6.55
N ILE A 92 -5.16 -3.52 7.69
CA ILE A 92 -5.35 -4.16 8.99
C ILE A 92 -6.43 -3.40 9.74
N ILE A 93 -7.50 -4.11 10.06
CA ILE A 93 -8.62 -3.61 10.86
C ILE A 93 -8.64 -4.43 12.13
N ASP A 94 -8.30 -3.80 13.23
CA ASP A 94 -8.27 -4.38 14.57
C ASP A 94 -9.27 -3.67 15.51
N ASP A 95 -9.19 -3.99 16.80
CA ASP A 95 -10.06 -3.41 17.81
C ASP A 95 -9.68 -1.97 18.21
N THR A 96 -8.65 -1.38 17.59
CA THR A 96 -8.27 0.02 17.84
C THR A 96 -9.39 0.94 17.40
N PRO A 97 -9.98 1.74 18.30
CA PRO A 97 -11.11 2.59 17.97
C PRO A 97 -10.73 3.62 16.90
N HIS A 98 -11.65 3.87 15.98
CA HIS A 98 -11.55 4.92 14.97
C HIS A 98 -10.28 4.91 14.10
N ALA A 99 -9.64 3.75 13.94
CA ALA A 99 -8.41 3.65 13.17
C ALA A 99 -8.38 2.44 12.23
N ILE A 100 -7.73 2.62 11.09
CA ILE A 100 -7.38 1.58 10.12
C ILE A 100 -5.89 1.69 9.86
N VAL A 101 -5.18 0.58 9.87
CA VAL A 101 -3.74 0.54 9.65
C VAL A 101 -3.46 0.05 8.24
N LEU A 102 -2.66 0.83 7.50
CA LEU A 102 -2.16 0.47 6.18
C LEU A 102 -0.70 0.07 6.29
N SER A 103 -0.32 -1.07 5.79
CA SER A 103 1.04 -1.59 5.82
C SER A 103 1.57 -1.82 4.41
N SER A 104 2.71 -1.24 4.10
CA SER A 104 3.45 -1.48 2.86
C SER A 104 4.88 -0.97 2.98
N PHE A 105 5.84 -1.67 2.38
CA PHE A 105 7.21 -1.17 2.22
C PHE A 105 7.30 -0.05 1.16
N ASN A 106 6.31 0.05 0.28
CA ASN A 106 6.28 1.08 -0.75
C ASN A 106 5.55 2.32 -0.24
N LEU A 107 6.31 3.35 0.12
CA LEU A 107 5.79 4.63 0.61
C LEU A 107 4.82 5.30 -0.37
N TYR A 108 5.08 5.20 -1.66
CA TYR A 108 4.20 5.78 -2.69
C TYR A 108 2.83 5.10 -2.71
N ARG A 109 2.80 3.77 -2.74
CA ARG A 109 1.54 3.01 -2.67
C ARG A 109 0.79 3.29 -1.39
N ARG A 110 1.51 3.39 -0.27
CA ARG A 110 0.91 3.66 1.03
C ARG A 110 0.30 5.06 1.09
N ALA A 111 0.95 6.08 0.52
CA ALA A 111 0.41 7.42 0.42
C ALA A 111 -0.86 7.48 -0.44
N ILE A 112 -0.87 6.84 -1.60
CA ILE A 112 -2.05 6.70 -2.45
C ILE A 112 -3.17 5.98 -1.68
N ALA A 113 -2.86 4.85 -1.03
CA ALA A 113 -3.84 4.08 -0.28
C ALA A 113 -4.48 4.89 0.86
N THR A 114 -3.68 5.65 1.59
CA THR A 114 -4.17 6.57 2.62
C THR A 114 -5.20 7.54 2.03
N ARG A 115 -4.84 8.22 0.94
CA ARG A 115 -5.71 9.20 0.31
C ARG A 115 -6.99 8.59 -0.26
N VAL A 116 -6.90 7.41 -0.86
CA VAL A 116 -8.06 6.68 -1.39
C VAL A 116 -9.03 6.31 -0.26
N ILE A 117 -8.53 5.80 0.85
CA ILE A 117 -9.38 5.41 1.99
C ILE A 117 -10.01 6.64 2.64
N GLU A 118 -9.28 7.74 2.81
CA GLU A 118 -9.84 9.01 3.29
C GLU A 118 -11.03 9.47 2.43
N LEU A 119 -10.85 9.50 1.11
CA LEU A 119 -11.92 9.89 0.19
C LEU A 119 -13.12 8.92 0.19
N LEU A 120 -12.86 7.61 0.31
CA LEU A 120 -13.94 6.62 0.44
C LEU A 120 -14.72 6.78 1.74
N VAL A 121 -14.03 7.09 2.84
CA VAL A 121 -14.65 7.36 4.15
C VAL A 121 -15.48 8.62 4.11
N GLU A 122 -15.00 9.68 3.45
CA GLU A 122 -15.74 10.94 3.26
C GLU A 122 -16.97 10.74 2.37
N ASP A 123 -16.83 10.04 1.25
CA ASP A 123 -17.92 9.75 0.31
C ASP A 123 -18.96 8.78 0.90
N GLY A 124 -18.54 7.90 1.79
CA GLY A 124 -19.39 6.91 2.45
C GLY A 124 -19.86 5.77 1.57
N ARG A 125 -19.54 5.75 0.26
CA ARG A 125 -19.90 4.68 -0.68
C ARG A 125 -18.70 3.79 -0.94
N ILE A 126 -18.64 2.66 -0.24
CA ILE A 126 -17.51 1.73 -0.34
C ILE A 126 -17.97 0.50 -1.11
N GLN A 127 -17.70 0.51 -2.41
CA GLN A 127 -18.02 -0.58 -3.35
C GLN A 127 -16.86 -0.77 -4.33
N PRO A 128 -16.65 -1.97 -4.89
CA PRO A 128 -15.51 -2.26 -5.78
C PRO A 128 -15.34 -1.25 -6.92
N ALA A 129 -16.39 -0.94 -7.66
CA ALA A 129 -16.32 0.03 -8.76
C ALA A 129 -15.94 1.45 -8.29
N ARG A 130 -16.42 1.87 -7.13
CA ARG A 130 -16.08 3.17 -6.56
C ARG A 130 -14.64 3.22 -6.05
N ILE A 131 -14.12 2.10 -5.54
CA ILE A 131 -12.73 1.96 -5.13
C ILE A 131 -11.79 2.16 -6.32
N GLU A 132 -12.08 1.51 -7.45
CA GLU A 132 -11.30 1.64 -8.68
C GLU A 132 -11.34 3.06 -9.24
N GLU A 133 -12.51 3.70 -9.27
CA GLU A 133 -12.69 5.08 -9.72
C GLU A 133 -11.88 6.08 -8.88
N ILE A 134 -12.00 6.01 -7.55
CA ILE A 134 -11.26 6.91 -6.65
C ILE A 134 -9.76 6.62 -6.73
N HIS A 135 -9.35 5.37 -6.83
CA HIS A 135 -7.94 5.01 -7.00
C HIS A 135 -7.35 5.64 -8.25
N GLN A 136 -8.03 5.52 -9.39
CA GLN A 136 -7.57 6.12 -10.64
C GLN A 136 -7.42 7.65 -10.50
N LYS A 137 -8.42 8.33 -9.95
CA LYS A 137 -8.39 9.76 -9.71
C LYS A 137 -7.21 10.17 -8.83
N VAL A 138 -7.00 9.47 -7.72
CA VAL A 138 -5.88 9.75 -6.80
C VAL A 138 -4.53 9.49 -7.47
N CYS A 139 -4.40 8.44 -8.28
CA CYS A 139 -3.18 8.20 -9.04
C CYS A 139 -2.85 9.36 -10.00
N GLU A 140 -3.84 9.90 -10.71
CA GLU A 140 -3.67 11.04 -11.61
C GLU A 140 -3.27 12.31 -10.83
N GLU A 141 -3.89 12.59 -9.68
CA GLU A 141 -3.53 13.69 -8.79
C GLU A 141 -2.09 13.56 -8.26
N PHE A 142 -1.68 12.36 -7.86
CA PHE A 142 -0.31 12.09 -7.38
C PHE A 142 0.73 12.21 -8.49
N GLU A 143 0.43 11.74 -9.69
CA GLU A 143 1.33 11.89 -10.85
C GLU A 143 1.56 13.37 -11.20
N ALA A 144 0.52 14.19 -11.17
CA ALA A 144 0.62 15.63 -11.37
C ALA A 144 1.44 16.31 -10.25
N SER A 145 1.18 15.98 -9.00
CA SER A 145 1.92 16.51 -7.84
C SER A 145 3.40 16.12 -7.86
N ILE A 146 3.73 14.90 -8.31
CA ILE A 146 5.12 14.43 -8.46
C ILE A 146 5.86 15.26 -9.52
N LEU A 147 5.21 15.55 -10.63
CA LEU A 147 5.81 16.36 -11.69
C LEU A 147 6.08 17.78 -11.20
N GLU A 148 5.09 18.41 -10.58
CA GLU A 148 5.21 19.74 -9.98
C GLU A 148 6.33 19.81 -8.94
N GLU A 149 6.42 18.83 -8.04
CA GLU A 149 7.50 18.73 -7.04
C GLU A 149 8.87 18.64 -7.71
N GLY A 150 9.00 17.80 -8.74
CA GLY A 150 10.25 17.66 -9.50
C GLY A 150 10.66 18.95 -10.20
N GLU A 151 9.71 19.69 -10.78
CA GLU A 151 9.94 20.99 -11.42
C GLU A 151 10.39 22.04 -10.39
N ASN A 152 9.72 22.13 -9.25
CA ASN A 152 10.07 23.07 -8.18
C ASN A 152 11.49 22.84 -7.66
N ILE A 153 11.87 21.58 -7.45
CA ILE A 153 13.23 21.22 -7.03
C ILE A 153 14.28 21.67 -8.05
N LEU A 154 14.03 21.48 -9.32
CA LEU A 154 14.97 21.88 -10.38
C LEU A 154 15.09 23.41 -10.46
N ILE A 155 13.99 24.14 -10.27
CA ILE A 155 13.98 25.60 -10.18
C ILE A 155 14.84 26.05 -9.01
N ASP A 156 14.65 25.48 -7.83
CA ASP A 156 15.40 25.81 -6.61
C ASP A 156 16.92 25.54 -6.76
N LEU A 157 17.28 24.51 -7.51
CA LEU A 157 18.68 24.17 -7.82
C LEU A 157 19.24 24.99 -9.01
N GLY A 158 18.43 25.82 -9.68
CA GLY A 158 18.86 26.57 -10.86
C GLY A 158 19.14 25.70 -12.09
N ILE A 159 18.61 24.46 -12.13
CA ILE A 159 18.82 23.52 -13.22
C ILE A 159 17.70 23.68 -14.25
N THR A 160 18.07 23.95 -15.50
CA THR A 160 17.15 24.10 -16.62
C THR A 160 17.35 23.02 -17.67
N LYS A 161 16.32 22.74 -18.47
CA LYS A 161 16.36 21.81 -19.61
C LYS A 161 16.61 20.34 -19.21
N VAL A 162 15.85 19.83 -18.27
CA VAL A 162 15.85 18.44 -17.87
C VAL A 162 14.74 17.68 -18.59
N HIS A 163 15.02 16.44 -19.01
CA HIS A 163 14.01 15.60 -19.65
C HIS A 163 12.83 15.30 -18.68
N PRO A 164 11.56 15.35 -19.14
CA PRO A 164 10.40 15.17 -18.27
C PRO A 164 10.41 13.88 -17.42
N GLU A 165 10.95 12.81 -17.97
CA GLU A 165 11.09 11.53 -17.21
C GLU A 165 12.03 11.68 -16.01
N ILE A 166 13.10 12.48 -16.13
CA ILE A 166 14.02 12.75 -15.01
C ILE A 166 13.33 13.63 -13.97
N VAL A 167 12.58 14.64 -14.40
CA VAL A 167 11.77 15.47 -13.50
C VAL A 167 10.84 14.61 -12.66
N LYS A 168 10.12 13.69 -13.30
CA LYS A 168 9.23 12.74 -12.63
C LYS A 168 9.98 11.82 -11.66
N LEU A 169 11.17 11.35 -12.02
CA LEU A 169 12.00 10.51 -11.13
C LEU A 169 12.46 11.29 -9.90
N ILE A 170 12.84 12.56 -10.05
CA ILE A 170 13.21 13.45 -8.93
C ILE A 170 12.04 13.61 -7.98
N GLY A 171 10.85 13.95 -8.48
CA GLY A 171 9.65 14.05 -7.65
C GLY A 171 9.30 12.75 -6.92
N LYS A 172 9.49 11.60 -7.56
CA LYS A 172 9.29 10.28 -6.93
C LYS A 172 10.26 9.96 -5.80
N MET A 173 11.41 10.62 -5.73
CA MET A 173 12.37 10.43 -4.64
C MET A 173 11.79 10.82 -3.27
N LYS A 174 10.78 11.68 -3.22
CA LYS A 174 10.03 12.01 -2.00
C LYS A 174 9.44 10.78 -1.31
N PHE A 175 9.07 9.78 -2.09
CA PHE A 175 8.49 8.51 -1.63
C PHE A 175 9.52 7.37 -1.50
N ARG A 176 10.80 7.70 -1.48
CA ARG A 176 11.87 6.74 -1.26
C ARG A 176 12.59 7.03 0.05
N ALA A 177 12.80 5.98 0.81
CA ALA A 177 13.61 6.04 2.02
C ALA A 177 14.75 5.01 1.92
N SER A 178 15.94 5.39 2.35
CA SER A 178 17.10 4.52 2.43
C SER A 178 17.84 4.79 3.74
N TYR A 179 18.19 3.74 4.47
CA TYR A 179 18.91 3.83 5.76
C TYR A 179 18.35 4.86 6.75
N GLY A 180 17.06 5.07 6.73
CA GLY A 180 16.47 5.97 7.67
C GLY A 180 16.26 7.40 7.19
N GLN A 181 16.70 7.73 6.01
CA GLN A 181 16.59 9.06 5.45
C GLN A 181 15.66 9.09 4.23
N ASN A 182 14.95 10.21 4.06
CA ASN A 182 14.22 10.49 2.83
C ASN A 182 15.25 10.70 1.69
N ALA A 183 15.11 9.93 0.60
CA ALA A 183 16.08 9.96 -0.48
C ALA A 183 16.18 11.33 -1.15
N LEU A 184 15.06 12.07 -1.27
CA LEU A 184 15.04 13.41 -1.83
C LEU A 184 15.81 14.40 -0.95
N ALA A 185 15.48 14.45 0.34
CA ALA A 185 16.14 15.37 1.28
C ALA A 185 17.65 15.14 1.32
N HIS A 186 18.07 13.86 1.41
CA HIS A 186 19.49 13.52 1.38
C HIS A 186 20.18 13.93 0.07
N SER A 187 19.55 13.69 -1.09
CA SER A 187 20.10 14.06 -2.39
C SER A 187 20.24 15.57 -2.55
N LEU A 188 19.29 16.36 -2.04
CA LEU A 188 19.37 17.82 -2.05
C LEU A 188 20.52 18.32 -1.16
N GLU A 189 20.67 17.76 0.03
CA GLU A 189 21.79 18.09 0.92
C GLU A 189 23.14 17.83 0.25
N VAL A 190 23.31 16.66 -0.36
CA VAL A 190 24.52 16.29 -1.09
C VAL A 190 24.77 17.24 -2.28
N ALA A 191 23.74 17.60 -3.03
CA ALA A 191 23.87 18.52 -4.16
C ALA A 191 24.32 19.91 -3.72
N HIS A 192 23.76 20.45 -2.63
CA HIS A 192 24.16 21.74 -2.07
C HIS A 192 25.62 21.71 -1.56
N LEU A 193 26.00 20.69 -0.80
CA LEU A 193 27.37 20.56 -0.30
C LEU A 193 28.38 20.43 -1.45
N ALA A 194 28.06 19.62 -2.46
CA ALA A 194 28.92 19.47 -3.64
C ALA A 194 29.06 20.80 -4.41
N GLY A 195 27.98 21.57 -4.53
CA GLY A 195 28.01 22.89 -5.16
C GLY A 195 28.91 23.89 -4.42
N ILE A 196 28.85 23.91 -3.08
CA ILE A 196 29.71 24.75 -2.24
C ILE A 196 31.19 24.38 -2.42
N ILE A 197 31.52 23.08 -2.35
CA ILE A 197 32.90 22.60 -2.51
C ILE A 197 33.45 22.90 -3.91
N ALA A 198 32.62 22.82 -4.92
CA ALA A 198 33.03 23.08 -6.31
C ALA A 198 33.21 24.57 -6.62
N ALA A 199 32.66 25.47 -5.79
CA ALA A 199 32.77 26.93 -5.94
C ALA A 199 34.00 27.53 -5.27
N GLU A 200 34.70 26.77 -4.37
CA GLU A 200 35.99 27.12 -3.77
C GLU A 200 37.14 26.65 -4.66
#